data_d46762c407ebd787b3a3ad302e6844ab
#
_entry.id   d46762c407ebd787b3a3ad302e6844ab
#
_cell.length_a   1.000
_cell.length_b   1.000
_cell.length_c   1.000
_cell.angle_alpha   90.00
_cell.angle_beta   90.00
_cell.angle_gamma   90.00
#
_symmetry.space_group_name_H-M   'P 1'
#
loop_
_entity.id
_entity.type
_entity.pdbx_description
1 polymer ?
#
loop_
_entity_poly.entity_id
_entity_poly.type
_entity_poly.pdbx_seq_one_letter_code
_entity_poly.pdbx_strand_id
1 'polypeptide(L)'
;MALSRAEAQMATMHNLGEVIARDVARDVPWMIEIAADGRERTITYPQLHAQADAVARGLLRRGLARGARVGLLAANNADYLIAYIGIMRAGMVAVPINFKLTRETIAHIESDSKIGLMLVDGERRALAGAVPSVRIDDADEWAALLDPGTHVSPVMRDDEFATILYTSGSTGQPKGVPLTHGSYVWGIDLLVATGPPMRAKRVLVAAPFFHMNGLLISLLTSVAGGTVVLLCRFSAEGYLKAAANQHCQVLTSVPTMLALAANATETIASLDLSHVESIFTGSAPSTDALFDRMAQVFP
;
A
#
# COMPACT_ATOMS: atom_id res chain seq x y z
N MET A 1 -5.87 -4.15 32.24
CA MET A 1 -4.72 -4.57 31.41
C MET A 1 -4.10 -3.29 30.84
N ALA A 2 -2.84 -2.99 31.16
CA ALA A 2 -2.21 -1.78 30.63
C ALA A 2 -1.98 -1.96 29.13
N LEU A 3 -2.33 -0.94 28.34
CA LEU A 3 -2.07 -0.90 26.90
C LEU A 3 -0.56 -1.07 26.66
N SER A 4 -0.17 -1.82 25.65
CA SER A 4 1.22 -1.87 25.22
C SER A 4 1.69 -0.47 24.80
N ARG A 5 3.00 -0.22 24.75
CA ARG A 5 3.54 1.07 24.33
C ARG A 5 3.09 1.46 22.91
N ALA A 6 2.90 0.50 22.03
CA ALA A 6 2.36 0.69 20.69
C ALA A 6 0.87 1.10 20.76
N GLU A 7 0.04 0.41 21.55
CA GLU A 7 -1.38 0.75 21.75
C GLU A 7 -1.55 2.15 22.35
N ALA A 8 -0.71 2.53 23.34
CA ALA A 8 -0.74 3.87 23.91
C ALA A 8 -0.32 4.96 22.89
N GLN A 9 0.62 4.65 22.00
CA GLN A 9 1.07 5.56 20.94
C GLN A 9 -0.01 5.73 19.86
N MET A 10 -0.74 4.67 19.53
CA MET A 10 -1.82 4.71 18.53
C MET A 10 -3.08 5.39 19.08
N ALA A 11 -3.40 5.21 20.35
CA ALA A 11 -4.54 5.89 21.00
C ALA A 11 -4.45 7.43 21.01
N THR A 12 -3.28 8.00 20.70
CA THR A 12 -3.06 9.45 20.61
C THR A 12 -2.78 9.96 19.20
N MET A 13 -2.64 9.07 18.21
CA MET A 13 -2.33 9.45 16.82
C MET A 13 -3.59 9.49 15.96
N HIS A 14 -4.03 10.69 15.64
CA HIS A 14 -5.17 10.91 14.76
C HIS A 14 -4.78 10.99 13.27
N ASN A 15 -3.50 11.01 12.90
CA ASN A 15 -3.06 11.05 11.51
C ASN A 15 -2.58 9.67 11.04
N LEU A 16 -3.30 9.06 10.08
CA LEU A 16 -2.96 7.75 9.55
C LEU A 16 -1.54 7.66 8.94
N GLY A 17 -0.98 8.76 8.45
CA GLY A 17 0.40 8.82 7.97
C GLY A 17 1.46 8.70 9.08
N GLU A 18 1.06 8.81 10.36
CA GLU A 18 1.96 8.76 11.53
C GLU A 18 1.94 7.41 12.28
N VAL A 19 1.00 6.50 11.95
CA VAL A 19 0.89 5.21 12.67
C VAL A 19 2.02 4.23 12.35
N ILE A 20 2.84 4.51 11.35
CA ILE A 20 3.94 3.64 10.93
C ILE A 20 4.98 3.50 12.05
N ALA A 21 5.44 2.28 12.29
CA ALA A 21 6.38 1.97 13.37
C ALA A 21 7.66 2.82 13.30
N ARG A 22 8.06 3.36 14.46
CA ARG A 22 9.30 4.16 14.63
C ARG A 22 10.33 3.45 15.52
N ASP A 23 9.92 2.39 16.23
CA ASP A 23 10.72 1.59 17.16
C ASP A 23 11.34 0.34 16.51
N VAL A 24 11.63 0.43 15.22
CA VAL A 24 12.27 -0.62 14.43
C VAL A 24 13.76 -0.31 14.28
N ALA A 25 14.62 -1.34 14.34
CA ALA A 25 16.05 -1.16 14.13
C ALA A 25 16.34 -0.54 12.74
N ARG A 26 17.36 0.31 12.67
CA ARG A 26 17.62 1.16 11.48
C ARG A 26 17.94 0.39 10.20
N ASP A 27 18.48 -0.80 10.33
CA ASP A 27 18.87 -1.70 9.25
C ASP A 27 17.76 -2.64 8.78
N VAL A 28 16.65 -2.71 9.53
CA VAL A 28 15.49 -3.53 9.14
C VAL A 28 14.82 -2.92 7.91
N PRO A 29 14.67 -3.69 6.83
CA PRO A 29 13.92 -3.25 5.66
C PRO A 29 12.46 -2.95 6.03
N TRP A 30 11.97 -1.77 5.64
CA TRP A 30 10.54 -1.52 5.58
C TRP A 30 9.91 -2.21 4.37
N MET A 31 10.60 -2.11 3.22
CA MET A 31 10.12 -2.70 1.98
C MET A 31 11.30 -3.28 1.17
N ILE A 32 11.06 -4.45 0.58
CA ILE A 32 11.85 -5.02 -0.50
C ILE A 32 10.95 -5.02 -1.72
N GLU A 33 11.21 -4.11 -2.64
CA GLU A 33 10.48 -3.99 -3.90
C GLU A 33 11.14 -4.88 -4.95
N ILE A 34 10.32 -5.71 -5.62
CA ILE A 34 10.74 -6.59 -6.72
C ILE A 34 10.05 -6.11 -8.00
N ALA A 35 10.81 -5.48 -8.86
CA ALA A 35 10.33 -4.96 -10.14
C ALA A 35 9.97 -6.10 -11.13
N ALA A 36 9.24 -5.78 -12.20
CA ALA A 36 8.81 -6.76 -13.19
C ALA A 36 9.99 -7.44 -13.93
N ASP A 37 11.15 -6.80 -13.98
CA ASP A 37 12.39 -7.33 -14.56
C ASP A 37 13.28 -8.07 -13.54
N GLY A 38 12.79 -8.24 -12.30
CA GLY A 38 13.48 -8.92 -11.22
C GLY A 38 14.48 -8.06 -10.43
N ARG A 39 14.67 -6.79 -10.78
CA ARG A 39 15.51 -5.91 -9.97
C ARG A 39 14.89 -5.69 -8.60
N GLU A 40 15.71 -5.66 -7.58
CA GLU A 40 15.29 -5.42 -6.21
C GLU A 40 15.75 -4.04 -5.71
N ARG A 41 14.88 -3.37 -4.96
CA ARG A 41 15.17 -2.13 -4.23
C ARG A 41 14.76 -2.30 -2.78
N THR A 42 15.68 -2.07 -1.86
CA THR A 42 15.42 -2.14 -0.42
C THR A 42 15.33 -0.74 0.16
N ILE A 43 14.29 -0.50 0.96
CA ILE A 43 14.04 0.76 1.66
C ILE A 43 13.87 0.46 3.13
N THR A 44 14.59 1.19 3.98
CA THR A 44 14.51 1.06 5.43
C THR A 44 13.41 1.96 6.01
N TYR A 45 13.03 1.71 7.28
CA TYR A 45 12.08 2.57 8.00
C TYR A 45 12.53 4.04 8.09
N PRO A 46 13.80 4.35 8.43
CA PRO A 46 14.26 5.74 8.40
C PRO A 46 14.15 6.41 7.02
N GLN A 47 14.42 5.67 5.94
CA GLN A 47 14.27 6.18 4.57
C GLN A 47 12.81 6.44 4.21
N LEU A 48 11.89 5.52 4.58
CA LEU A 48 10.46 5.75 4.44
C LEU A 48 10.03 7.04 5.13
N HIS A 49 10.36 7.20 6.42
CA HIS A 49 9.94 8.37 7.18
C HIS A 49 10.47 9.66 6.58
N ALA A 50 11.75 9.70 6.21
CA ALA A 50 12.36 10.88 5.58
C ALA A 50 11.72 11.22 4.22
N GLN A 51 11.43 10.22 3.40
CA GLN A 51 10.81 10.44 2.09
C GLN A 51 9.34 10.83 2.20
N ALA A 52 8.56 10.22 3.10
CA ALA A 52 7.17 10.60 3.34
C ALA A 52 7.05 12.03 3.89
N ASP A 53 7.97 12.46 4.76
CA ASP A 53 8.05 13.84 5.22
C ASP A 53 8.41 14.78 4.06
N ALA A 54 9.34 14.38 3.19
CA ALA A 54 9.71 15.18 2.02
C ALA A 54 8.56 15.31 1.02
N VAL A 55 7.75 14.27 0.82
CA VAL A 55 6.51 14.33 0.03
C VAL A 55 5.52 15.31 0.66
N ALA A 56 5.27 15.20 1.96
CA ALA A 56 4.32 16.07 2.66
C ALA A 56 4.72 17.55 2.51
N ARG A 57 5.98 17.88 2.75
CA ARG A 57 6.53 19.23 2.59
C ARG A 57 6.44 19.70 1.14
N GLY A 58 6.76 18.82 0.18
CA GLY A 58 6.72 19.15 -1.25
C GLY A 58 5.30 19.47 -1.74
N LEU A 59 4.29 18.73 -1.26
CA LEU A 59 2.89 19.01 -1.56
C LEU A 59 2.43 20.36 -0.97
N LEU A 60 2.81 20.64 0.29
CA LEU A 60 2.53 21.94 0.93
C LEU A 60 3.21 23.10 0.21
N ARG A 61 4.49 22.95 -0.20
CA ARG A 61 5.23 23.94 -0.99
C ARG A 61 4.56 24.27 -2.33
N ARG A 62 3.83 23.30 -2.92
CA ARG A 62 3.03 23.52 -4.13
C ARG A 62 1.69 24.22 -3.87
N GLY A 63 1.42 24.62 -2.64
CA GLY A 63 0.22 25.38 -2.27
C GLY A 63 -1.04 24.52 -2.09
N LEU A 64 -0.92 23.20 -2.03
CA LEU A 64 -2.10 22.37 -1.73
C LEU A 64 -2.50 22.54 -0.25
N ALA A 65 -3.77 22.78 -0.03
CA ALA A 65 -4.34 23.01 1.29
C ALA A 65 -4.69 21.70 2.01
N ARG A 66 -4.86 21.75 3.34
CA ARG A 66 -5.44 20.66 4.14
C ARG A 66 -6.74 20.17 3.51
N GLY A 67 -6.91 18.86 3.42
CA GLY A 67 -8.06 18.22 2.77
C GLY A 67 -8.02 18.22 1.24
N ALA A 68 -7.01 18.80 0.59
CA ALA A 68 -6.83 18.67 -0.86
C ALA A 68 -6.71 17.19 -1.27
N ARG A 69 -7.28 16.84 -2.43
CA ARG A 69 -7.23 15.46 -2.94
C ARG A 69 -6.05 15.32 -3.88
N VAL A 70 -5.24 14.28 -3.63
CA VAL A 70 -4.10 13.92 -4.47
C VAL A 70 -4.36 12.53 -5.03
N GLY A 71 -4.47 12.44 -6.35
CA GLY A 71 -4.68 11.18 -7.05
C GLY A 71 -3.39 10.37 -7.15
N LEU A 72 -3.51 9.05 -7.09
CA LEU A 72 -2.44 8.09 -7.26
C LEU A 72 -2.82 7.15 -8.42
N LEU A 73 -2.24 7.38 -9.58
CA LEU A 73 -2.52 6.66 -10.83
C LEU A 73 -1.23 6.03 -11.36
N ALA A 74 -0.79 4.98 -10.70
CA ALA A 74 0.46 4.29 -11.01
C ALA A 74 0.37 2.79 -10.67
N ALA A 75 1.28 1.99 -11.23
CA ALA A 75 1.49 0.62 -10.80
C ALA A 75 2.11 0.57 -9.39
N ASN A 76 2.06 -0.61 -8.77
CA ASN A 76 2.69 -0.84 -7.48
C ASN A 76 4.19 -0.56 -7.56
N ASN A 77 4.66 0.32 -6.71
CA ASN A 77 6.07 0.55 -6.42
C ASN A 77 6.20 1.19 -5.03
N ALA A 78 7.41 1.28 -4.50
CA ALA A 78 7.64 1.84 -3.18
C ALA A 78 7.27 3.32 -3.09
N ASP A 79 7.56 4.09 -4.15
CA ASP A 79 7.30 5.53 -4.19
C ASP A 79 5.79 5.83 -4.16
N TYR A 80 4.95 4.92 -4.68
CA TYR A 80 3.49 4.99 -4.53
C TYR A 80 3.07 4.97 -3.06
N LEU A 81 3.58 3.99 -2.28
CA LEU A 81 3.18 3.86 -0.88
C LEU A 81 3.81 4.97 -0.01
N ILE A 82 5.03 5.41 -0.32
CA ILE A 82 5.66 6.58 0.29
C ILE A 82 4.81 7.83 0.03
N ALA A 83 4.36 8.04 -1.21
CA ALA A 83 3.48 9.14 -1.58
C ALA A 83 2.14 9.05 -0.83
N TYR A 84 1.53 7.87 -0.77
CA TYR A 84 0.28 7.65 -0.05
C TYR A 84 0.39 8.07 1.43
N ILE A 85 1.48 7.68 2.11
CA ILE A 85 1.76 8.06 3.49
C ILE A 85 2.03 9.56 3.60
N GLY A 86 2.84 10.12 2.70
CA GLY A 86 3.19 11.55 2.69
C GLY A 86 1.98 12.47 2.46
N ILE A 87 1.03 12.06 1.61
CA ILE A 87 -0.23 12.79 1.39
C ILE A 87 -0.99 12.92 2.71
N MET A 88 -1.12 11.83 3.46
CA MET A 88 -1.82 11.85 4.76
C MET A 88 -1.04 12.63 5.81
N ARG A 89 0.30 12.57 5.82
CA ARG A 89 1.14 13.42 6.69
C ARG A 89 0.94 14.90 6.42
N ALA A 90 0.70 15.29 5.18
CA ALA A 90 0.38 16.67 4.82
C ALA A 90 -1.05 17.11 5.23
N GLY A 91 -1.86 16.21 5.82
CA GLY A 91 -3.27 16.46 6.12
C GLY A 91 -4.14 16.51 4.87
N MET A 92 -3.72 15.84 3.81
CA MET A 92 -4.42 15.74 2.52
C MET A 92 -5.06 14.37 2.36
N VAL A 93 -5.89 14.20 1.33
CA VAL A 93 -6.66 12.99 1.07
C VAL A 93 -6.06 12.25 -0.12
N ALA A 94 -5.65 11.02 0.07
CA ALA A 94 -5.17 10.16 -1.01
C ALA A 94 -6.35 9.59 -1.81
N VAL A 95 -6.23 9.58 -3.14
CA VAL A 95 -7.24 8.99 -4.04
C VAL A 95 -6.55 7.96 -4.94
N PRO A 96 -6.43 6.70 -4.48
CA PRO A 96 -5.94 5.59 -5.30
C PRO A 96 -6.87 5.32 -6.48
N ILE A 97 -6.33 5.29 -7.70
CA ILE A 97 -7.11 5.12 -8.92
C ILE A 97 -6.69 3.84 -9.63
N ASN A 98 -7.68 3.02 -9.96
CA ASN A 98 -7.46 1.82 -10.77
C ASN A 98 -7.10 2.20 -12.21
N PHE A 99 -5.86 2.01 -12.57
CA PHE A 99 -5.33 2.34 -13.89
C PHE A 99 -5.81 1.41 -15.03
N LYS A 100 -6.57 0.37 -14.70
CA LYS A 100 -7.22 -0.50 -15.70
C LYS A 100 -8.58 0.04 -16.16
N LEU A 101 -9.06 1.13 -15.55
CA LEU A 101 -10.28 1.81 -15.95
C LEU A 101 -10.07 2.58 -17.26
N THR A 102 -11.18 2.87 -17.96
CA THR A 102 -11.11 3.71 -19.16
C THR A 102 -10.78 5.15 -18.80
N ARG A 103 -10.29 5.91 -19.78
CA ARG A 103 -9.96 7.33 -19.60
C ARG A 103 -11.17 8.14 -19.12
N GLU A 104 -12.36 7.85 -19.66
CA GLU A 104 -13.61 8.51 -19.28
C GLU A 104 -13.96 8.25 -17.83
N THR A 105 -13.74 7.02 -17.35
CA THR A 105 -13.98 6.64 -15.97
C THR A 105 -12.97 7.31 -15.03
N ILE A 106 -11.70 7.40 -15.43
CA ILE A 106 -10.67 8.12 -14.66
C ILE A 106 -11.02 9.61 -14.59
N ALA A 107 -11.42 10.23 -15.70
CA ALA A 107 -11.86 11.63 -15.73
C ALA A 107 -13.09 11.88 -14.84
N HIS A 108 -14.02 10.92 -14.75
CA HIS A 108 -15.13 10.99 -13.80
C HIS A 108 -14.60 11.01 -12.36
N ILE A 109 -13.67 10.11 -11.99
CA ILE A 109 -13.06 10.07 -10.66
C ILE A 109 -12.34 11.39 -10.34
N GLU A 110 -11.57 11.94 -11.28
CA GLU A 110 -10.87 13.22 -11.12
C GLU A 110 -11.86 14.35 -10.76
N SER A 111 -12.96 14.43 -11.49
CA SER A 111 -13.99 15.46 -11.30
C SER A 111 -14.78 15.26 -10.00
N ASP A 112 -15.23 14.03 -9.74
CA ASP A 112 -16.07 13.69 -8.57
C ASP A 112 -15.29 13.90 -7.26
N SER A 113 -14.04 13.43 -7.20
CA SER A 113 -13.18 13.62 -6.02
C SER A 113 -12.50 14.99 -5.96
N LYS A 114 -12.58 15.81 -7.02
CA LYS A 114 -11.94 17.14 -7.11
C LYS A 114 -10.43 17.05 -6.87
N ILE A 115 -9.76 16.16 -7.58
CA ILE A 115 -8.29 15.98 -7.48
C ILE A 115 -7.59 17.26 -7.94
N GLY A 116 -6.70 17.78 -7.09
CA GLY A 116 -5.91 18.98 -7.40
C GLY A 116 -4.52 18.68 -7.96
N LEU A 117 -3.99 17.49 -7.73
CA LEU A 117 -2.71 17.00 -8.23
C LEU A 117 -2.80 15.48 -8.45
N MET A 118 -2.20 14.99 -9.54
CA MET A 118 -2.10 13.56 -9.82
C MET A 118 -0.63 13.11 -9.73
N LEU A 119 -0.35 12.08 -8.96
CA LEU A 119 0.91 11.36 -8.96
C LEU A 119 0.76 10.15 -9.88
N VAL A 120 1.58 10.06 -10.92
CA VAL A 120 1.43 9.10 -12.01
C VAL A 120 2.74 8.37 -12.29
N ASP A 121 2.69 7.24 -12.99
CA ASP A 121 3.83 6.71 -13.72
C ASP A 121 3.80 7.11 -15.20
N GLY A 122 4.90 6.89 -15.91
CA GLY A 122 5.06 7.31 -17.31
C GLY A 122 4.06 6.64 -18.25
N GLU A 123 3.73 5.35 -18.04
CA GLU A 123 2.76 4.63 -18.86
C GLU A 123 1.34 5.20 -18.71
N ARG A 124 1.00 5.77 -17.55
CA ARG A 124 -0.36 6.18 -17.20
C ARG A 124 -0.57 7.69 -17.23
N ARG A 125 0.52 8.47 -17.44
CA ARG A 125 0.42 9.93 -17.50
C ARG A 125 -0.62 10.43 -18.50
N ALA A 126 -0.74 9.78 -19.65
CA ALA A 126 -1.72 10.16 -20.68
C ALA A 126 -3.18 9.90 -20.25
N LEU A 127 -3.42 9.11 -19.21
CA LEU A 127 -4.75 8.86 -18.63
C LEU A 127 -5.18 9.97 -17.67
N ALA A 128 -4.23 10.66 -17.02
CA ALA A 128 -4.51 11.86 -16.24
C ALA A 128 -4.98 12.97 -17.20
N GLY A 129 -6.16 13.54 -16.94
CA GLY A 129 -6.78 14.54 -17.82
C GLY A 129 -6.06 15.89 -17.81
N ALA A 130 -6.78 16.96 -17.48
CA ALA A 130 -6.21 18.31 -17.34
C ALA A 130 -5.62 18.58 -15.94
N VAL A 131 -5.71 17.63 -15.03
CA VAL A 131 -5.16 17.77 -13.67
C VAL A 131 -3.64 17.83 -13.74
N PRO A 132 -2.97 18.80 -13.07
CA PRO A 132 -1.51 18.81 -12.98
C PRO A 132 -0.99 17.45 -12.50
N SER A 133 0.07 16.94 -13.12
CA SER A 133 0.62 15.63 -12.77
C SER A 133 2.12 15.67 -12.54
N VAL A 134 2.60 14.77 -11.68
CA VAL A 134 4.02 14.53 -11.39
C VAL A 134 4.29 13.04 -11.55
N ARG A 135 5.34 12.69 -12.24
CA ARG A 135 5.77 11.30 -12.40
C ARG A 135 6.57 10.84 -11.18
N ILE A 136 6.10 9.76 -10.56
CA ILE A 136 6.80 9.14 -9.42
C ILE A 136 7.90 8.15 -9.86
N ASP A 137 7.90 7.73 -11.13
CA ASP A 137 8.89 6.85 -11.76
C ASP A 137 9.95 7.62 -12.58
N ASP A 138 9.89 8.92 -12.58
CA ASP A 138 10.89 9.80 -13.19
C ASP A 138 11.72 10.47 -12.08
N ALA A 139 13.03 10.26 -12.11
CA ALA A 139 13.90 10.69 -11.02
C ALA A 139 13.91 12.23 -10.84
N ASP A 140 13.85 12.99 -11.94
CA ASP A 140 13.91 14.45 -11.90
C ASP A 140 12.57 15.05 -11.43
N GLU A 141 11.44 14.57 -11.97
CA GLU A 141 10.11 15.02 -11.56
C GLU A 141 9.83 14.64 -10.09
N TRP A 142 10.22 13.42 -9.68
CA TRP A 142 10.07 12.98 -8.31
C TRP A 142 10.93 13.80 -7.35
N ALA A 143 12.22 13.99 -7.67
CA ALA A 143 13.12 14.84 -6.88
C ALA A 143 12.62 16.29 -6.78
N ALA A 144 12.04 16.83 -7.84
CA ALA A 144 11.47 18.18 -7.86
C ALA A 144 10.19 18.31 -7.01
N LEU A 145 9.46 17.24 -6.79
CA LEU A 145 8.35 17.20 -5.85
C LEU A 145 8.86 17.23 -4.41
N LEU A 146 9.86 16.43 -4.10
CA LEU A 146 10.36 16.24 -2.74
C LEU A 146 10.95 17.56 -2.17
N ASP A 147 10.65 17.84 -0.91
CA ASP A 147 11.28 18.90 -0.13
C ASP A 147 11.88 18.29 1.14
N PRO A 148 13.16 17.88 1.12
CA PRO A 148 13.80 17.20 2.23
C PRO A 148 13.79 18.02 3.52
N GLY A 149 13.55 17.36 4.64
CA GLY A 149 13.50 17.97 5.97
C GLY A 149 12.50 17.29 6.86
N THR A 150 12.50 17.63 8.14
CA THR A 150 11.52 17.15 9.10
C THR A 150 10.16 17.79 8.86
N HIS A 151 9.11 17.02 9.03
CA HIS A 151 7.72 17.46 8.95
C HIS A 151 7.01 17.15 10.25
N VAL A 152 6.15 18.08 10.69
CA VAL A 152 5.21 17.86 11.79
C VAL A 152 3.83 17.73 11.19
N SER A 153 3.32 16.52 11.19
CA SER A 153 2.00 16.25 10.64
C SER A 153 0.89 16.92 11.46
N PRO A 154 -0.12 17.49 10.82
CA PRO A 154 -1.25 18.05 11.54
C PRO A 154 -2.01 16.95 12.28
N VAL A 155 -2.52 17.30 13.46
CA VAL A 155 -3.49 16.45 14.15
C VAL A 155 -4.78 16.45 13.34
N MET A 156 -5.25 15.26 12.99
CA MET A 156 -6.50 15.07 12.25
C MET A 156 -7.62 14.70 13.21
N ARG A 157 -8.84 15.15 12.92
CA ARG A 157 -10.02 14.65 13.63
C ARG A 157 -10.40 13.28 13.08
N ASP A 158 -11.07 12.48 13.87
CA ASP A 158 -11.48 11.12 13.49
C ASP A 158 -12.40 11.10 12.27
N ASP A 159 -13.15 12.17 12.04
CA ASP A 159 -14.10 12.33 10.92
C ASP A 159 -13.48 12.92 9.63
N GLU A 160 -12.23 13.37 9.67
CA GLU A 160 -11.54 13.86 8.48
C GLU A 160 -11.10 12.71 7.57
N PHE A 161 -11.21 12.91 6.26
CA PHE A 161 -10.89 11.89 5.28
C PHE A 161 -9.38 11.69 5.15
N ALA A 162 -8.96 10.42 5.19
CA ALA A 162 -7.59 9.99 4.90
C ALA A 162 -7.45 9.55 3.43
N THR A 163 -8.44 8.83 2.93
CA THR A 163 -8.42 8.32 1.55
C THR A 163 -9.83 8.19 0.99
N ILE A 164 -9.95 8.22 -0.34
CA ILE A 164 -11.18 7.91 -1.06
C ILE A 164 -10.89 6.75 -2.01
N LEU A 165 -11.54 5.61 -1.78
CA LEU A 165 -11.43 4.45 -2.66
C LEU A 165 -12.65 4.35 -3.56
N TYR A 166 -12.43 4.17 -4.86
CA TYR A 166 -13.50 4.01 -5.83
C TYR A 166 -13.85 2.55 -6.05
N THR A 167 -15.14 2.23 -5.95
CA THR A 167 -15.69 0.90 -6.20
C THR A 167 -16.55 0.91 -7.45
N SER A 168 -16.66 -0.25 -8.13
CA SER A 168 -17.60 -0.41 -9.24
C SER A 168 -19.03 -0.28 -8.72
N GLY A 169 -19.67 0.85 -9.01
CA GLY A 169 -21.07 1.06 -8.63
C GLY A 169 -22.01 0.18 -9.43
N SER A 170 -23.10 -0.27 -8.81
CA SER A 170 -24.17 -1.03 -9.48
C SER A 170 -24.84 -0.26 -10.64
N THR A 171 -24.61 1.05 -10.73
CA THR A 171 -25.17 1.96 -11.75
C THR A 171 -24.22 2.23 -12.93
N GLY A 172 -23.07 1.53 -13.00
CA GLY A 172 -22.08 1.66 -14.06
C GLY A 172 -21.00 2.72 -13.85
N GLN A 173 -21.25 3.75 -13.01
CA GLN A 173 -20.25 4.74 -12.65
C GLN A 173 -19.62 4.37 -11.30
N PRO A 174 -18.27 4.44 -11.15
CA PRO A 174 -17.60 4.24 -9.86
C PRO A 174 -18.09 5.24 -8.82
N LYS A 175 -18.21 4.77 -7.58
CA LYS A 175 -18.57 5.58 -6.42
C LYS A 175 -17.40 5.69 -5.47
N GLY A 176 -17.09 6.92 -5.04
CA GLY A 176 -16.06 7.19 -4.04
C GLY A 176 -16.55 6.82 -2.64
N VAL A 177 -15.79 5.97 -1.96
CA VAL A 177 -15.99 5.60 -0.55
C VAL A 177 -14.94 6.31 0.27
N PRO A 178 -15.30 7.40 0.97
CA PRO A 178 -14.35 8.08 1.84
C PRO A 178 -14.11 7.24 3.11
N LEU A 179 -12.85 7.10 3.46
CA LEU A 179 -12.40 6.48 4.69
C LEU A 179 -11.72 7.54 5.55
N THR A 180 -12.16 7.68 6.78
CA THR A 180 -11.63 8.68 7.70
C THR A 180 -10.36 8.21 8.41
N HIS A 181 -9.57 9.14 8.94
CA HIS A 181 -8.41 8.81 9.76
C HIS A 181 -8.80 7.91 10.94
N GLY A 182 -9.86 8.27 11.68
CA GLY A 182 -10.32 7.49 12.82
C GLY A 182 -10.76 6.08 12.46
N SER A 183 -11.58 5.92 11.40
CA SER A 183 -12.05 4.59 10.99
C SER A 183 -10.91 3.67 10.55
N TYR A 184 -9.91 4.24 9.88
CA TYR A 184 -8.77 3.46 9.40
C TYR A 184 -7.82 3.07 10.53
N VAL A 185 -7.51 4.01 11.45
CA VAL A 185 -6.69 3.75 12.63
C VAL A 185 -7.35 2.69 13.50
N TRP A 186 -8.65 2.84 13.80
CA TRP A 186 -9.41 1.84 14.55
C TRP A 186 -9.36 0.44 13.92
N GLY A 187 -9.52 0.35 12.59
CA GLY A 187 -9.45 -0.91 11.86
C GLY A 187 -8.05 -1.55 11.93
N ILE A 188 -6.99 -0.74 11.80
CA ILE A 188 -5.61 -1.19 11.93
C ILE A 188 -5.34 -1.70 13.35
N ASP A 189 -5.75 -0.96 14.38
CA ASP A 189 -5.60 -1.35 15.79
C ASP A 189 -6.25 -2.70 16.07
N LEU A 190 -7.49 -2.86 15.61
CA LEU A 190 -8.22 -4.11 15.76
C LEU A 190 -7.49 -5.29 15.10
N LEU A 191 -7.02 -5.09 13.86
CA LEU A 191 -6.33 -6.13 13.11
C LEU A 191 -4.94 -6.46 13.68
N VAL A 192 -4.22 -5.47 14.20
CA VAL A 192 -2.95 -5.71 14.91
C VAL A 192 -3.18 -6.45 16.22
N ALA A 193 -4.25 -6.14 16.94
CA ALA A 193 -4.56 -6.78 18.23
C ALA A 193 -5.11 -8.21 18.10
N THR A 194 -5.82 -8.52 17.00
CA THR A 194 -6.52 -9.81 16.81
C THR A 194 -5.90 -10.68 15.74
N GLY A 195 -5.10 -10.11 14.86
CA GLY A 195 -4.42 -10.83 13.77
C GLY A 195 -3.13 -11.52 14.22
N PRO A 196 -2.51 -12.30 13.34
CA PRO A 196 -1.22 -12.91 13.63
C PRO A 196 -0.14 -11.83 13.72
N PRO A 197 0.91 -12.07 14.54
CA PRO A 197 1.98 -11.11 14.73
C PRO A 197 2.77 -10.94 13.42
N MET A 198 2.84 -9.70 12.93
CA MET A 198 3.60 -9.34 11.72
C MET A 198 4.97 -8.71 12.04
N ARG A 199 5.26 -8.41 13.32
CA ARG A 199 6.54 -7.81 13.72
C ARG A 199 7.70 -8.72 13.34
N ALA A 200 8.72 -8.13 12.71
CA ALA A 200 9.90 -8.82 12.19
C ALA A 200 9.63 -9.92 11.16
N LYS A 201 8.41 -10.01 10.62
CA LYS A 201 8.08 -10.94 9.53
C LYS A 201 8.14 -10.25 8.19
N ARG A 202 8.43 -11.03 7.15
CA ARG A 202 8.35 -10.62 5.75
C ARG A 202 6.98 -11.03 5.20
N VAL A 203 6.25 -10.03 4.72
CA VAL A 203 4.87 -10.17 4.22
C VAL A 203 4.88 -9.92 2.72
N LEU A 204 4.57 -10.94 1.94
CA LEU A 204 4.48 -10.81 0.48
C LEU A 204 3.17 -10.14 0.07
N VAL A 205 3.28 -9.04 -0.65
CA VAL A 205 2.17 -8.26 -1.19
C VAL A 205 2.31 -8.18 -2.71
N ALA A 206 1.28 -8.64 -3.42
CA ALA A 206 1.20 -8.55 -4.89
C ALA A 206 -0.12 -7.95 -5.36
N ALA A 207 -1.08 -7.75 -4.45
CA ALA A 207 -2.35 -7.09 -4.75
C ALA A 207 -2.12 -5.61 -5.10
N PRO A 208 -2.86 -5.06 -6.08
CA PRO A 208 -2.69 -3.67 -6.47
C PRO A 208 -3.04 -2.69 -5.34
N PHE A 209 -2.25 -1.60 -5.20
CA PHE A 209 -2.45 -0.56 -4.20
C PHE A 209 -3.69 0.31 -4.43
N PHE A 210 -4.28 0.28 -5.61
CA PHE A 210 -5.58 0.93 -5.81
C PHE A 210 -6.76 0.13 -5.22
N HIS A 211 -6.51 -1.04 -4.62
CA HIS A 211 -7.47 -1.81 -3.84
C HIS A 211 -7.11 -1.83 -2.36
N MET A 212 -8.16 -1.89 -1.52
CA MET A 212 -8.02 -1.96 -0.06
C MET A 212 -7.05 -3.06 0.39
N ASN A 213 -7.10 -4.25 -0.21
CA ASN A 213 -6.26 -5.39 0.20
C ASN A 213 -4.76 -5.03 0.17
N GLY A 214 -4.24 -4.55 -0.97
CA GLY A 214 -2.83 -4.19 -1.10
C GLY A 214 -2.41 -3.08 -0.14
N LEU A 215 -3.22 -2.02 -0.02
CA LEU A 215 -2.94 -0.89 0.87
C LEU A 215 -2.99 -1.29 2.34
N LEU A 216 -4.09 -1.93 2.78
CA LEU A 216 -4.31 -2.25 4.19
C LEU A 216 -3.23 -3.20 4.72
N ILE A 217 -2.91 -4.27 3.98
CA ILE A 217 -1.88 -5.21 4.41
C ILE A 217 -0.50 -4.56 4.46
N SER A 218 -0.18 -3.70 3.50
CA SER A 218 1.10 -2.97 3.52
C SER A 218 1.18 -2.00 4.71
N LEU A 219 0.08 -1.31 5.04
CA LEU A 219 0.01 -0.47 6.23
C LEU A 219 0.10 -1.30 7.53
N LEU A 220 -0.66 -2.38 7.65
CA LEU A 220 -0.61 -3.28 8.81
C LEU A 220 0.80 -3.80 9.06
N THR A 221 1.47 -4.27 8.00
CA THR A 221 2.86 -4.72 8.08
C THR A 221 3.77 -3.60 8.57
N SER A 222 3.60 -2.39 8.03
CA SER A 222 4.40 -1.21 8.37
C SER A 222 4.17 -0.74 9.81
N VAL A 223 2.93 -0.80 10.30
CA VAL A 223 2.55 -0.46 11.68
C VAL A 223 3.12 -1.48 12.66
N ALA A 224 3.05 -2.75 12.31
CA ALA A 224 3.59 -3.83 13.14
C ALA A 224 5.13 -3.89 13.18
N GLY A 225 5.84 -3.16 12.33
CA GLY A 225 7.31 -3.23 12.23
C GLY A 225 7.83 -4.46 11.49
N GLY A 226 7.05 -4.96 10.54
CA GLY A 226 7.43 -6.02 9.60
C GLY A 226 8.07 -5.48 8.32
N THR A 227 8.40 -6.37 7.40
CA THR A 227 8.95 -6.02 6.07
C THR A 227 7.93 -6.35 4.98
N VAL A 228 7.52 -5.36 4.20
CA VAL A 228 6.72 -5.59 3.00
C VAL A 228 7.63 -6.10 1.88
N VAL A 229 7.38 -7.29 1.38
CA VAL A 229 7.98 -7.77 0.13
C VAL A 229 6.97 -7.48 -0.98
N LEU A 230 7.25 -6.46 -1.76
CA LEU A 230 6.34 -5.96 -2.79
C LEU A 230 6.69 -6.57 -4.14
N LEU A 231 5.80 -7.39 -4.68
CA LEU A 231 5.88 -7.83 -6.07
C LEU A 231 5.12 -6.82 -6.94
N CYS A 232 5.84 -5.98 -7.69
CA CYS A 232 5.24 -4.89 -8.47
C CYS A 232 4.29 -5.37 -9.56
N ARG A 233 4.54 -6.55 -10.11
CA ARG A 233 3.68 -7.21 -11.10
C ARG A 233 3.51 -8.68 -10.76
N PHE A 234 2.26 -9.10 -10.56
CA PHE A 234 1.95 -10.49 -10.28
C PHE A 234 2.18 -11.39 -11.51
N SER A 235 2.89 -12.50 -11.26
CA SER A 235 2.83 -13.75 -12.03
C SER A 235 2.90 -14.90 -11.03
N ALA A 236 2.34 -16.06 -11.36
CA ALA A 236 2.34 -17.21 -10.45
C ALA A 236 3.76 -17.63 -10.03
N GLU A 237 4.65 -17.75 -11.01
CA GLU A 237 6.07 -18.07 -10.76
C GLU A 237 6.79 -16.97 -9.96
N GLY A 238 6.60 -15.69 -10.35
CA GLY A 238 7.22 -14.57 -9.66
C GLY A 238 6.79 -14.48 -8.20
N TYR A 239 5.51 -14.77 -7.92
CA TYR A 239 4.96 -14.79 -6.57
C TYR A 239 5.60 -15.90 -5.71
N LEU A 240 5.71 -17.13 -6.24
CA LEU A 240 6.33 -18.25 -5.55
C LEU A 240 7.85 -18.04 -5.36
N LYS A 241 8.54 -17.55 -6.39
CA LYS A 241 9.96 -17.22 -6.32
C LYS A 241 10.24 -16.11 -5.29
N ALA A 242 9.41 -15.08 -5.26
CA ALA A 242 9.52 -14.01 -4.27
C ALA A 242 9.29 -14.55 -2.84
N ALA A 243 8.29 -15.41 -2.64
CA ALA A 243 8.04 -16.05 -1.36
C ALA A 243 9.27 -16.84 -0.88
N ALA A 244 9.84 -17.70 -1.73
CA ALA A 244 11.00 -18.51 -1.41
C ALA A 244 12.27 -17.65 -1.19
N ASN A 245 12.66 -16.85 -2.18
CA ASN A 245 13.93 -16.12 -2.17
C ASN A 245 14.00 -15.06 -1.06
N GLN A 246 12.86 -14.46 -0.73
CA GLN A 246 12.78 -13.48 0.34
C GLN A 246 12.38 -14.09 1.70
N HIS A 247 12.25 -15.41 1.79
CA HIS A 247 11.84 -16.12 3.02
C HIS A 247 10.59 -15.46 3.66
N CYS A 248 9.51 -15.28 2.87
CA CYS A 248 8.30 -14.64 3.36
C CYS A 248 7.52 -15.57 4.28
N GLN A 249 7.30 -15.20 5.53
CA GLN A 249 6.51 -15.98 6.48
C GLN A 249 5.00 -15.80 6.26
N VAL A 250 4.60 -14.66 5.70
CA VAL A 250 3.19 -14.33 5.48
C VAL A 250 2.97 -14.02 4.00
N LEU A 251 2.04 -14.72 3.39
CA LEU A 251 1.65 -14.47 2.01
C LEU A 251 0.27 -13.80 1.98
N THR A 252 0.09 -12.81 1.11
CA THR A 252 -1.20 -12.15 0.94
C THR A 252 -1.63 -12.16 -0.52
N SER A 253 -2.91 -12.44 -0.76
CA SER A 253 -3.39 -12.55 -2.12
C SER A 253 -4.92 -12.48 -2.22
N VAL A 254 -5.43 -12.58 -3.44
CA VAL A 254 -6.84 -12.86 -3.70
C VAL A 254 -6.99 -14.29 -4.23
N PRO A 255 -8.17 -14.93 -4.09
CA PRO A 255 -8.36 -16.34 -4.42
C PRO A 255 -7.87 -16.73 -5.83
N THR A 256 -8.13 -15.88 -6.82
CA THR A 256 -7.68 -16.12 -8.21
C THR A 256 -6.15 -16.18 -8.34
N MET A 257 -5.43 -15.30 -7.63
CA MET A 257 -3.95 -15.29 -7.65
C MET A 257 -3.41 -16.55 -6.97
N LEU A 258 -4.00 -16.97 -5.84
CA LEU A 258 -3.63 -18.22 -5.15
C LEU A 258 -3.87 -19.44 -6.05
N ALA A 259 -5.02 -19.50 -6.73
CA ALA A 259 -5.31 -20.60 -7.65
C ALA A 259 -4.28 -20.69 -8.80
N LEU A 260 -3.86 -19.54 -9.34
CA LEU A 260 -2.79 -19.50 -10.35
C LEU A 260 -1.45 -19.98 -9.77
N ALA A 261 -1.08 -19.52 -8.58
CA ALA A 261 0.15 -19.94 -7.91
C ALA A 261 0.13 -21.44 -7.60
N ALA A 262 -0.98 -22.00 -7.09
CA ALA A 262 -1.12 -23.42 -6.78
C ALA A 262 -1.03 -24.34 -8.02
N ASN A 263 -1.30 -23.82 -9.21
CA ASN A 263 -1.18 -24.56 -10.46
C ASN A 263 0.24 -24.54 -11.07
N ALA A 264 1.16 -23.74 -10.55
CA ALA A 264 2.55 -23.68 -11.02
C ALA A 264 3.41 -24.82 -10.40
N THR A 265 2.99 -26.08 -10.64
CA THR A 265 3.53 -27.27 -9.95
C THR A 265 5.02 -27.48 -10.12
N GLU A 266 5.57 -27.23 -11.32
CA GLU A 266 7.01 -27.34 -11.59
C GLU A 266 7.79 -26.32 -10.77
N THR A 267 7.30 -25.08 -10.69
CA THR A 267 7.91 -24.03 -9.88
C THR A 267 7.87 -24.39 -8.40
N ILE A 268 6.71 -24.86 -7.89
CA ILE A 268 6.56 -25.29 -6.49
C ILE A 268 7.56 -26.38 -6.15
N ALA A 269 7.70 -27.41 -7.01
CA ALA A 269 8.61 -28.53 -6.78
C ALA A 269 10.10 -28.11 -6.72
N SER A 270 10.46 -26.95 -7.25
CA SER A 270 11.83 -26.43 -7.31
C SER A 270 12.18 -25.46 -6.17
N LEU A 271 11.22 -25.10 -5.31
CA LEU A 271 11.38 -24.05 -4.30
C LEU A 271 11.21 -24.61 -2.88
N ASP A 272 11.96 -24.03 -1.94
CA ASP A 272 11.72 -24.23 -0.50
C ASP A 272 10.70 -23.17 -0.02
N LEU A 273 9.49 -23.62 0.33
CA LEU A 273 8.41 -22.80 0.85
C LEU A 273 8.06 -23.15 2.32
N SER A 274 8.92 -23.95 2.99
CA SER A 274 8.71 -24.44 4.36
C SER A 274 8.66 -23.34 5.42
N HIS A 275 9.15 -22.14 5.11
CA HIS A 275 9.14 -20.96 5.98
C HIS A 275 7.81 -20.19 5.94
N VAL A 276 6.88 -20.51 5.04
CA VAL A 276 5.56 -19.88 5.00
C VAL A 276 4.72 -20.37 6.18
N GLU A 277 4.31 -19.45 7.03
CA GLU A 277 3.55 -19.74 8.25
C GLU A 277 2.05 -19.50 8.07
N SER A 278 1.69 -18.53 7.20
CA SER A 278 0.29 -18.18 7.00
C SER A 278 0.02 -17.53 5.64
N ILE A 279 -1.19 -17.75 5.13
CA ILE A 279 -1.69 -17.15 3.89
C ILE A 279 -3.00 -16.43 4.19
N PHE A 280 -3.01 -15.10 3.90
CA PHE A 280 -4.23 -14.31 3.98
C PHE A 280 -4.84 -14.14 2.59
N THR A 281 -6.09 -14.51 2.48
CA THR A 281 -6.86 -14.30 1.26
C THR A 281 -8.17 -13.59 1.57
N GLY A 282 -8.64 -12.78 0.63
CA GLY A 282 -9.87 -12.01 0.80
C GLY A 282 -10.30 -11.32 -0.49
N SER A 283 -11.27 -10.42 -0.36
CA SER A 283 -11.83 -9.60 -1.44
C SER A 283 -12.64 -10.36 -2.50
N ALA A 284 -12.74 -11.70 -2.40
CA ALA A 284 -13.59 -12.54 -3.23
C ALA A 284 -13.93 -13.85 -2.51
N PRO A 285 -15.01 -14.55 -2.89
CA PRO A 285 -15.32 -15.87 -2.36
C PRO A 285 -14.20 -16.88 -2.65
N SER A 286 -13.90 -17.72 -1.67
CA SER A 286 -12.97 -18.85 -1.78
C SER A 286 -13.71 -20.16 -1.70
N THR A 287 -13.16 -21.23 -2.29
CA THR A 287 -13.71 -22.59 -2.21
C THR A 287 -12.86 -23.45 -1.29
N ASP A 288 -13.47 -24.46 -0.66
CA ASP A 288 -12.75 -25.44 0.16
C ASP A 288 -11.65 -26.14 -0.64
N ALA A 289 -11.90 -26.47 -1.91
CA ALA A 289 -10.92 -27.05 -2.79
C ALA A 289 -9.66 -26.16 -3.00
N LEU A 290 -9.80 -24.84 -2.97
CA LEU A 290 -8.64 -23.95 -2.99
C LEU A 290 -7.84 -24.03 -1.69
N PHE A 291 -8.50 -24.04 -0.53
CA PHE A 291 -7.84 -24.19 0.77
C PHE A 291 -7.13 -25.52 0.89
N ASP A 292 -7.76 -26.62 0.51
CA ASP A 292 -7.16 -27.97 0.48
C ASP A 292 -5.92 -28.00 -0.42
N ARG A 293 -5.99 -27.35 -1.58
CA ARG A 293 -4.86 -27.26 -2.50
C ARG A 293 -3.72 -26.41 -1.91
N MET A 294 -4.03 -25.30 -1.26
CA MET A 294 -3.02 -24.45 -0.60
C MET A 294 -2.33 -25.20 0.53
N ALA A 295 -3.05 -25.98 1.34
CA ALA A 295 -2.49 -26.81 2.39
C ALA A 295 -1.55 -27.94 1.87
N GLN A 296 -1.71 -28.36 0.61
CA GLN A 296 -0.78 -29.30 -0.03
C GLN A 296 0.50 -28.62 -0.55
N VAL A 297 0.41 -27.34 -0.93
CA VAL A 297 1.52 -26.56 -1.50
C VAL A 297 2.38 -25.92 -0.41
N PHE A 298 1.77 -25.48 0.66
CA PHE A 298 2.43 -24.83 1.80
C PHE A 298 2.20 -25.69 3.04
N PRO A 299 3.23 -26.39 3.51
CA PRO A 299 3.15 -27.33 4.62
C PRO A 299 2.85 -26.67 5.97
#